data_9a056913f81c7b41f19aa840b4f7135d
#
_entry.id   9a056913f81c7b41f19aa840b4f7135d
#
_cell.length_a   1.000
_cell.length_b   1.000
_cell.length_c   1.000
_cell.angle_alpha   90.00
_cell.angle_beta   90.00
_cell.angle_gamma   90.00
#
_symmetry.space_group_name_H-M   'P 1'
#
loop_
_entity.id
_entity.type
_entity.pdbx_description
1 polymer ?
#
loop_
_entity_poly.entity_id
_entity_poly.type
_entity_poly.pdbx_seq_one_letter_code
_entity_poly.pdbx_strand_id
1 'polypeptide(L)'
;IRDHCVTGVQTCALPILGDQGTVLPSGARVRVRSLQTHGRSLEVAQPGSRTAANLVGVQKDEVSRGEALVIGGWMQPSPLFDVRLRVLPEAPRPVSHADEVHFFCTTFDCVARVRLLEEDVISPGEEQWAQLMCTRPAPLTHGDRFIIRALSPSETIGGGVVVDAHPGRRHRRRDPQVLEWLAALSQADRAGQALLRLGENDQRAANAIV
;
A
#
# COMPACT_ATOMS: atom_id res chain seq x y z
N ILE A 1 24.24 -8.49 -24.63
CA ILE A 1 23.30 -8.80 -23.55
C ILE A 1 22.76 -7.46 -23.07
N ARG A 2 21.49 -7.14 -23.38
CA ARG A 2 20.85 -5.89 -22.94
C ARG A 2 20.45 -6.10 -21.48
N ASP A 3 21.06 -5.32 -20.59
CA ASP A 3 20.65 -5.26 -19.18
C ASP A 3 19.23 -4.71 -19.10
N HIS A 4 18.30 -5.55 -18.65
CA HIS A 4 16.91 -5.13 -18.43
C HIS A 4 16.82 -4.43 -17.07
N CYS A 5 16.93 -3.11 -17.07
CA CYS A 5 16.69 -2.30 -15.90
C CYS A 5 15.19 -1.98 -15.81
N VAL A 6 14.52 -2.49 -14.78
CA VAL A 6 13.14 -2.14 -14.49
C VAL A 6 13.14 -0.91 -13.59
N THR A 7 12.50 0.18 -14.04
CA THR A 7 12.39 1.42 -13.26
C THR A 7 11.02 1.55 -12.63
N GLY A 8 10.98 2.00 -11.38
CA GLY A 8 9.74 2.30 -10.67
C GLY A 8 9.09 1.11 -9.97
N VAL A 9 9.83 0.04 -9.71
CA VAL A 9 9.41 -1.07 -8.85
C VAL A 9 9.93 -0.82 -7.43
N GLN A 10 9.05 -1.00 -6.45
CA GLN A 10 9.39 -0.91 -5.02
C GLN A 10 9.90 -2.26 -4.52
N THR A 11 10.88 -2.26 -3.61
CA THR A 11 11.30 -3.45 -2.88
C THR A 11 10.90 -3.33 -1.41
N CYS A 12 10.24 -4.34 -0.89
CA CYS A 12 9.80 -4.39 0.50
C CYS A 12 10.75 -5.16 1.41
N ALA A 13 11.87 -5.62 0.85
CA ALA A 13 12.99 -6.24 1.55
C ALA A 13 14.29 -5.72 0.96
N LEU A 14 15.42 -6.04 1.60
CA LEU A 14 16.74 -5.78 1.05
C LEU A 14 17.08 -6.92 0.07
N PRO A 15 16.90 -6.76 -1.25
CA PRO A 15 17.27 -7.81 -2.18
C PRO A 15 18.77 -8.04 -2.16
N ILE A 16 19.14 -9.30 -2.09
CA ILE A 16 20.51 -9.79 -2.14
C ILE A 16 20.70 -10.47 -3.50
N LEU A 17 21.92 -10.41 -4.00
CA LEU A 17 22.30 -11.12 -5.21
C LEU A 17 21.98 -12.62 -5.09
N GLY A 18 21.19 -13.16 -6.02
CA GLY A 18 20.76 -14.56 -6.03
C GLY A 18 19.41 -14.85 -5.40
N ASP A 19 18.82 -13.89 -4.68
CA ASP A 19 17.51 -14.06 -4.05
C ASP A 19 16.42 -14.39 -5.06
N GLN A 20 15.51 -15.27 -4.63
CA GLN A 20 14.26 -15.53 -5.32
C GLN A 20 13.15 -14.66 -4.75
N GLY A 21 12.35 -14.08 -5.63
CA GLY A 21 11.26 -13.20 -5.26
C GLY A 21 10.06 -13.32 -6.18
N THR A 22 9.04 -12.55 -5.85
CA THR A 22 7.82 -12.43 -6.66
C THR A 22 7.56 -10.96 -6.96
N VAL A 23 7.24 -10.64 -8.19
CA VAL A 23 6.77 -9.31 -8.59
C VAL A 23 5.27 -9.25 -8.37
N LEU A 24 4.80 -8.28 -7.59
CA LEU A 24 3.37 -8.11 -7.25
C LEU A 24 2.81 -6.84 -7.92
N PRO A 25 1.55 -6.84 -8.39
CA PRO A 25 0.55 -7.89 -8.24
C PRO A 25 0.58 -9.00 -9.30
N SER A 26 1.46 -8.94 -10.32
CA SER A 26 1.49 -9.89 -11.43
C SER A 26 1.76 -11.35 -10.99
N GLY A 27 2.43 -11.56 -9.86
CA GLY A 27 2.77 -12.89 -9.36
C GLY A 27 3.97 -13.54 -10.07
N ALA A 28 4.68 -12.82 -10.95
CA ALA A 28 5.81 -13.34 -11.68
C ALA A 28 6.96 -13.70 -10.73
N ARG A 29 7.42 -14.97 -10.79
CA ARG A 29 8.57 -15.45 -10.02
C ARG A 29 9.86 -15.04 -10.69
N VAL A 30 10.75 -14.44 -9.93
CA VAL A 30 12.02 -13.90 -10.44
C VAL A 30 13.19 -14.26 -9.54
N ARG A 31 14.40 -14.18 -10.11
CA ARG A 31 15.64 -14.27 -9.35
C ARG A 31 16.50 -13.04 -9.64
N VAL A 32 17.06 -12.45 -8.60
CA VAL A 32 17.97 -11.31 -8.68
C VAL A 32 19.32 -11.77 -9.24
N ARG A 33 19.65 -11.34 -10.45
CA ARG A 33 20.91 -11.69 -11.12
C ARG A 33 22.02 -10.68 -10.85
N SER A 34 21.71 -9.41 -10.80
CA SER A 34 22.65 -8.35 -10.47
C SER A 34 21.93 -7.15 -9.90
N LEU A 35 22.63 -6.41 -9.04
CA LEU A 35 22.17 -5.16 -8.43
C LEU A 35 23.18 -4.07 -8.73
N GLN A 36 22.70 -2.86 -9.03
CA GLN A 36 23.54 -1.70 -9.30
C GLN A 36 22.91 -0.42 -8.73
N THR A 37 23.75 0.46 -8.20
CA THR A 37 23.37 1.83 -7.86
C THR A 37 24.43 2.79 -8.41
N HIS A 38 23.99 3.87 -9.06
CA HIS A 38 24.89 4.87 -9.66
C HIS A 38 26.03 4.25 -10.50
N GLY A 39 25.74 3.18 -11.27
CA GLY A 39 26.72 2.48 -12.10
C GLY A 39 27.70 1.56 -11.35
N ARG A 40 27.55 1.40 -10.03
CA ARG A 40 28.35 0.48 -9.22
C ARG A 40 27.59 -0.78 -8.89
N SER A 41 28.22 -1.93 -9.06
CA SER A 41 27.62 -3.22 -8.65
C SER A 41 27.52 -3.33 -7.13
N LEU A 42 26.44 -3.95 -6.68
CA LEU A 42 26.15 -4.21 -5.27
C LEU A 42 25.86 -5.69 -5.07
N GLU A 43 26.18 -6.21 -3.90
CA GLU A 43 25.72 -7.53 -3.45
C GLU A 43 24.37 -7.42 -2.72
N VAL A 44 24.15 -6.33 -1.99
CA VAL A 44 22.94 -6.05 -1.20
C VAL A 44 22.44 -4.65 -1.52
N ALA A 45 21.17 -4.51 -1.85
CA ALA A 45 20.55 -3.19 -2.00
C ALA A 45 20.38 -2.51 -0.64
N GLN A 46 20.62 -1.20 -0.59
CA GLN A 46 20.46 -0.42 0.64
C GLN A 46 19.05 0.19 0.73
N PRO A 47 18.44 0.27 1.93
CA PRO A 47 17.16 0.93 2.11
C PRO A 47 17.21 2.39 1.66
N GLY A 48 16.12 2.88 1.05
CA GLY A 48 16.02 4.25 0.59
C GLY A 48 16.90 4.62 -0.60
N SER A 49 17.65 3.66 -1.18
CA SER A 49 18.47 3.88 -2.37
C SER A 49 17.74 3.50 -3.66
N ARG A 50 18.01 4.24 -4.73
CA ARG A 50 17.59 3.85 -6.08
C ARG A 50 18.53 2.77 -6.61
N THR A 51 18.00 1.56 -6.72
CA THR A 51 18.77 0.39 -7.17
C THR A 51 18.21 -0.14 -8.49
N ALA A 52 19.07 -0.38 -9.47
CA ALA A 52 18.75 -1.13 -10.67
C ALA A 52 18.93 -2.63 -10.37
N ALA A 53 17.89 -3.42 -10.60
CA ALA A 53 17.93 -4.87 -10.46
C ALA A 53 17.76 -5.54 -11.84
N ASN A 54 18.66 -6.48 -12.15
CA ASN A 54 18.50 -7.38 -13.28
C ASN A 54 17.79 -8.64 -12.76
N LEU A 55 16.61 -8.91 -13.29
CA LEU A 55 15.76 -10.02 -12.88
C LEU A 55 15.74 -11.10 -13.97
N VAL A 56 15.87 -12.35 -13.55
CA VAL A 56 15.70 -13.53 -14.41
C VAL A 56 14.33 -14.15 -14.11
N GLY A 57 13.61 -14.59 -15.14
CA GLY A 57 12.29 -15.18 -15.03
C GLY A 57 11.15 -14.26 -15.47
N VAL A 58 11.48 -13.04 -15.91
CA VAL A 58 10.51 -12.06 -16.40
C VAL A 58 11.12 -11.23 -17.52
N GLN A 59 10.32 -10.82 -18.51
CA GLN A 59 10.73 -9.87 -19.54
C GLN A 59 10.48 -8.43 -19.06
N LYS A 60 11.18 -7.46 -19.67
CA LYS A 60 11.06 -6.05 -19.26
C LYS A 60 9.66 -5.48 -19.41
N ASP A 61 8.93 -5.89 -20.42
CA ASP A 61 7.57 -5.49 -20.76
C ASP A 61 6.50 -6.19 -19.92
N GLU A 62 6.88 -7.26 -19.19
CA GLU A 62 6.01 -7.95 -18.24
C GLU A 62 6.00 -7.30 -16.85
N VAL A 63 6.89 -6.33 -16.60
CA VAL A 63 6.95 -5.61 -15.31
C VAL A 63 6.61 -4.14 -15.54
N SER A 64 5.57 -3.70 -14.85
CA SER A 64 5.04 -2.35 -14.98
C SER A 64 5.43 -1.46 -13.79
N ARG A 65 5.38 -0.14 -14.02
CA ARG A 65 5.53 0.82 -12.93
C ARG A 65 4.44 0.60 -11.87
N GLY A 66 4.83 0.69 -10.61
CA GLY A 66 3.95 0.50 -9.46
C GLY A 66 3.90 -0.93 -8.95
N GLU A 67 4.55 -1.87 -9.62
CA GLU A 67 4.73 -3.21 -9.08
C GLU A 67 5.81 -3.23 -7.99
N ALA A 68 5.78 -4.25 -7.13
CA ALA A 68 6.75 -4.43 -6.06
C ALA A 68 7.46 -5.77 -6.18
N LEU A 69 8.79 -5.77 -6.06
CA LEU A 69 9.57 -6.99 -5.88
C LEU A 69 9.56 -7.37 -4.40
N VAL A 70 9.03 -8.55 -4.10
CA VAL A 70 8.91 -9.08 -2.73
C VAL A 70 9.72 -10.36 -2.57
N ILE A 71 10.58 -10.38 -1.56
CA ILE A 71 11.35 -11.56 -1.17
C ILE A 71 10.62 -12.23 0.00
N GLY A 72 10.52 -13.56 -0.02
CA GLY A 72 9.94 -14.34 1.10
C GLY A 72 8.40 -14.48 1.12
N GLY A 73 7.68 -13.95 0.14
CA GLY A 73 6.24 -14.27 -0.09
C GLY A 73 5.26 -13.80 1.00
N TRP A 74 5.69 -12.90 1.89
CA TRP A 74 4.91 -12.44 3.05
C TRP A 74 3.85 -11.38 2.70
N MET A 75 3.99 -10.70 1.55
CA MET A 75 3.09 -9.66 1.09
C MET A 75 2.04 -10.22 0.14
N GLN A 76 0.81 -9.76 0.28
CA GLN A 76 -0.29 -10.02 -0.64
C GLN A 76 -0.82 -8.69 -1.17
N PRO A 77 -1.06 -8.52 -2.48
CA PRO A 77 -1.69 -7.31 -3.00
C PRO A 77 -3.18 -7.29 -2.63
N SER A 78 -3.68 -6.12 -2.25
CA SER A 78 -5.10 -5.92 -1.92
C SER A 78 -5.67 -4.72 -2.67
N PRO A 79 -6.93 -4.77 -3.13
CA PRO A 79 -7.62 -3.61 -3.68
C PRO A 79 -8.26 -2.74 -2.58
N LEU A 80 -8.34 -3.23 -1.35
CA LEU A 80 -9.00 -2.55 -0.22
C LEU A 80 -8.03 -2.42 0.94
N PHE A 81 -7.94 -1.24 1.55
CA PHE A 81 -7.10 -0.99 2.72
C PHE A 81 -7.66 0.13 3.59
N ASP A 82 -7.37 0.04 4.89
CA ASP A 82 -7.74 1.05 5.87
C ASP A 82 -6.64 2.07 6.04
N VAL A 83 -7.02 3.33 6.15
CA VAL A 83 -6.10 4.45 6.21
C VAL A 83 -6.51 5.49 7.25
N ARG A 84 -5.55 6.23 7.75
CA ARG A 84 -5.78 7.55 8.33
C ARG A 84 -5.59 8.57 7.22
N LEU A 85 -6.70 9.19 6.79
CA LEU A 85 -6.74 10.15 5.68
C LEU A 85 -6.85 11.57 6.22
N ARG A 86 -5.95 12.43 5.78
CA ARG A 86 -5.94 13.86 6.08
C ARG A 86 -6.11 14.67 4.80
N VAL A 87 -6.98 15.66 4.83
CA VAL A 87 -7.14 16.66 3.77
C VAL A 87 -6.22 17.84 4.07
N LEU A 88 -5.52 18.34 3.05
CA LEU A 88 -4.62 19.48 3.22
C LEU A 88 -5.42 20.74 3.59
N PRO A 89 -4.89 21.64 4.45
CA PRO A 89 -5.56 22.90 4.78
C PRO A 89 -5.84 23.76 3.55
N GLU A 90 -4.95 23.69 2.54
CA GLU A 90 -5.02 24.45 1.30
C GLU A 90 -5.83 23.73 0.20
N ALA A 91 -6.44 22.59 0.52
CA ALA A 91 -7.23 21.85 -0.47
C ALA A 91 -8.42 22.72 -0.94
N PRO A 92 -8.67 22.80 -2.26
CA PRO A 92 -9.71 23.67 -2.81
C PRO A 92 -11.13 23.19 -2.47
N ARG A 93 -11.27 21.95 -2.04
CA ARG A 93 -12.56 21.35 -1.66
C ARG A 93 -12.37 20.28 -0.60
N PRO A 94 -13.42 19.99 0.18
CA PRO A 94 -13.43 18.84 1.07
C PRO A 94 -13.40 17.52 0.27
N VAL A 95 -13.10 16.42 0.98
CA VAL A 95 -13.24 15.05 0.47
C VAL A 95 -14.51 14.44 1.05
N SER A 96 -15.40 14.01 0.17
CA SER A 96 -16.68 13.44 0.54
C SER A 96 -16.66 11.90 0.48
N HIS A 97 -17.60 11.29 1.21
CA HIS A 97 -17.85 9.86 1.12
C HIS A 97 -18.21 9.46 -0.33
N ALA A 98 -17.61 8.39 -0.80
CA ALA A 98 -17.73 7.86 -2.16
C ALA A 98 -17.04 8.69 -3.27
N ASP A 99 -16.30 9.75 -2.93
CA ASP A 99 -15.46 10.45 -3.89
C ASP A 99 -14.47 9.50 -4.56
N GLU A 100 -14.20 9.75 -5.83
CA GLU A 100 -13.11 9.12 -6.56
C GLU A 100 -11.91 10.06 -6.59
N VAL A 101 -10.75 9.51 -6.30
CA VAL A 101 -9.48 10.25 -6.22
C VAL A 101 -8.39 9.48 -6.95
N HIS A 102 -7.37 10.19 -7.42
CA HIS A 102 -6.16 9.56 -7.89
C HIS A 102 -5.24 9.29 -6.69
N PHE A 103 -5.03 8.03 -6.38
CA PHE A 103 -4.21 7.54 -5.28
C PHE A 103 -2.78 7.28 -5.75
N PHE A 104 -1.80 7.71 -4.97
CA PHE A 104 -0.38 7.48 -5.22
C PHE A 104 0.31 6.99 -3.95
N CYS A 105 1.00 5.87 -4.04
CA CYS A 105 1.87 5.38 -2.99
C CYS A 105 3.18 4.91 -3.61
N THR A 106 4.29 5.56 -3.28
CA THR A 106 5.60 5.32 -3.88
C THR A 106 5.55 5.38 -5.42
N THR A 107 5.69 4.25 -6.11
CA THR A 107 5.62 4.16 -7.58
C THR A 107 4.27 3.66 -8.09
N PHE A 108 3.40 3.16 -7.18
CA PHE A 108 2.06 2.69 -7.50
C PHE A 108 1.09 3.86 -7.59
N ASP A 109 0.22 3.84 -8.59
CA ASP A 109 -0.88 4.79 -8.74
C ASP A 109 -2.12 4.10 -9.29
N CYS A 110 -3.29 4.58 -8.91
CA CYS A 110 -4.58 4.12 -9.45
C CYS A 110 -5.69 5.12 -9.09
N VAL A 111 -6.86 4.93 -9.69
CA VAL A 111 -8.08 5.55 -9.17
C VAL A 111 -8.55 4.75 -7.97
N ALA A 112 -8.89 5.46 -6.89
CA ALA A 112 -9.43 4.85 -5.67
C ALA A 112 -10.72 5.54 -5.26
N ARG A 113 -11.67 4.75 -4.75
CA ARG A 113 -12.91 5.26 -4.15
C ARG A 113 -12.73 5.40 -2.65
N VAL A 114 -13.06 6.58 -2.13
CA VAL A 114 -12.95 6.92 -0.70
C VAL A 114 -14.22 6.47 0.03
N ARG A 115 -14.06 5.68 1.07
CA ARG A 115 -15.14 5.31 2.00
C ARG A 115 -14.82 5.85 3.38
N LEU A 116 -15.39 6.99 3.74
CA LEU A 116 -15.23 7.58 5.07
C LEU A 116 -15.95 6.73 6.12
N LEU A 117 -15.31 6.50 7.27
CA LEU A 117 -15.84 5.62 8.32
C LEU A 117 -16.50 6.39 9.46
N GLU A 118 -16.17 7.67 9.64
CA GLU A 118 -16.73 8.55 10.68
C GLU A 118 -17.80 9.45 10.07
N GLU A 119 -17.44 10.64 9.62
CA GLU A 119 -18.36 11.60 9.03
C GLU A 119 -18.51 11.40 7.50
N ASP A 120 -19.43 12.12 6.88
CA ASP A 120 -19.65 12.04 5.43
C ASP A 120 -18.67 12.90 4.63
N VAL A 121 -17.96 13.80 5.30
CA VAL A 121 -17.05 14.77 4.69
C VAL A 121 -15.83 14.96 5.59
N ILE A 122 -14.66 15.13 4.98
CA ILE A 122 -13.44 15.63 5.63
C ILE A 122 -13.18 17.04 5.10
N SER A 123 -13.25 18.04 5.97
CA SER A 123 -12.95 19.43 5.62
C SER A 123 -11.44 19.66 5.48
N PRO A 124 -11.01 20.70 4.75
CA PRO A 124 -9.60 21.07 4.70
C PRO A 124 -8.99 21.24 6.10
N GLY A 125 -7.85 20.61 6.33
CA GLY A 125 -7.14 20.58 7.62
C GLY A 125 -7.54 19.43 8.56
N GLU A 126 -8.64 18.76 8.31
CA GLU A 126 -9.14 17.64 9.12
C GLU A 126 -8.60 16.28 8.66
N GLU A 127 -8.78 15.28 9.53
CA GLU A 127 -8.44 13.88 9.24
C GLU A 127 -9.47 12.92 9.82
N GLN A 128 -9.66 11.78 9.14
CA GLN A 128 -10.59 10.72 9.55
C GLN A 128 -10.05 9.34 9.20
N TRP A 129 -10.67 8.31 9.78
CA TRP A 129 -10.54 6.94 9.31
C TRP A 129 -11.30 6.75 8.01
N ALA A 130 -10.66 6.09 7.05
CA ALA A 130 -11.25 5.77 5.77
C ALA A 130 -10.80 4.39 5.27
N GLN A 131 -11.63 3.78 4.42
CA GLN A 131 -11.22 2.69 3.55
C GLN A 131 -11.02 3.25 2.14
N LEU A 132 -9.93 2.88 1.51
CA LEU A 132 -9.70 3.16 0.09
C LEU A 132 -9.87 1.88 -0.71
N MET A 133 -10.65 1.96 -1.77
CA MET A 133 -10.87 0.86 -2.70
C MET A 133 -10.27 1.23 -4.05
N CYS A 134 -9.13 0.64 -4.36
CA CYS A 134 -8.42 0.82 -5.62
C CYS A 134 -9.05 0.04 -6.76
N THR A 135 -8.92 0.56 -7.98
CA THR A 135 -9.36 -0.12 -9.21
C THR A 135 -8.52 -1.35 -9.55
N ARG A 136 -7.34 -1.46 -8.97
CA ARG A 136 -6.45 -2.63 -9.10
C ARG A 136 -5.76 -2.93 -7.76
N PRO A 137 -5.38 -4.20 -7.50
CA PRO A 137 -4.69 -4.56 -6.27
C PRO A 137 -3.37 -3.80 -6.11
N ALA A 138 -3.13 -3.28 -4.91
CA ALA A 138 -1.93 -2.53 -4.54
C ALA A 138 -1.05 -3.37 -3.61
N PRO A 139 0.27 -3.44 -3.86
CA PRO A 139 1.23 -4.10 -2.97
C PRO A 139 1.65 -3.12 -1.86
N LEU A 140 0.80 -2.97 -0.85
CA LEU A 140 0.99 -2.03 0.27
C LEU A 140 1.22 -2.75 1.59
N THR A 141 1.80 -2.01 2.53
CA THR A 141 2.02 -2.46 3.90
C THR A 141 1.53 -1.43 4.91
N HIS A 142 1.37 -1.86 6.16
CA HIS A 142 1.17 -0.92 7.26
C HIS A 142 2.30 0.11 7.33
N GLY A 143 1.94 1.36 7.54
CA GLY A 143 2.87 2.48 7.65
C GLY A 143 3.23 3.14 6.31
N ASP A 144 2.82 2.56 5.18
CA ASP A 144 3.04 3.19 3.87
C ASP A 144 2.33 4.53 3.80
N ARG A 145 3.07 5.56 3.36
CA ARG A 145 2.53 6.91 3.17
C ARG A 145 2.04 7.06 1.74
N PHE A 146 0.89 7.70 1.61
CA PHE A 146 0.27 7.95 0.31
C PHE A 146 -0.19 9.39 0.18
N ILE A 147 -0.42 9.80 -1.05
CA ILE A 147 -1.10 11.06 -1.38
C ILE A 147 -2.34 10.78 -2.24
N ILE A 148 -3.33 11.66 -2.15
CA ILE A 148 -4.48 11.68 -3.02
C ILE A 148 -4.56 13.00 -3.78
N ARG A 149 -4.96 12.89 -5.04
CA ARG A 149 -5.18 14.03 -5.92
C ARG A 149 -6.60 14.01 -6.46
N ALA A 150 -7.15 15.19 -6.70
CA ALA A 150 -8.39 15.32 -7.45
C ALA A 150 -8.19 14.79 -8.88
N LEU A 151 -9.23 14.21 -9.48
CA LEU A 151 -9.15 13.71 -10.86
C LEU A 151 -9.11 14.87 -11.86
N SER A 152 -9.87 15.94 -11.57
CA SER A 152 -9.90 17.15 -12.40
C SER A 152 -10.33 18.37 -11.57
N PRO A 153 -9.55 19.47 -11.56
CA PRO A 153 -8.14 19.53 -11.98
C PRO A 153 -7.25 18.62 -11.14
N SER A 154 -6.13 18.14 -11.68
CA SER A 154 -5.23 17.23 -10.99
C SER A 154 -4.39 17.96 -9.94
N GLU A 155 -4.98 18.22 -8.77
CA GLU A 155 -4.36 18.89 -7.62
C GLU A 155 -4.24 17.93 -6.45
N THR A 156 -3.15 18.05 -5.67
CA THR A 156 -2.99 17.29 -4.44
C THR A 156 -3.94 17.85 -3.38
N ILE A 157 -4.86 17.03 -2.90
CA ILE A 157 -5.89 17.43 -1.95
C ILE A 157 -5.67 16.82 -0.55
N GLY A 158 -4.86 15.78 -0.44
CA GLY A 158 -4.64 15.12 0.84
C GLY A 158 -3.66 13.98 0.74
N GLY A 159 -3.61 13.20 1.80
CA GLY A 159 -2.79 12.00 1.92
C GLY A 159 -2.93 11.39 3.30
N GLY A 160 -2.09 10.42 3.60
CA GLY A 160 -2.17 9.75 4.89
C GLY A 160 -1.24 8.57 5.02
N VAL A 161 -1.63 7.67 5.90
CA VAL A 161 -0.87 6.45 6.21
C VAL A 161 -1.78 5.23 6.11
N VAL A 162 -1.28 4.16 5.52
CA VAL A 162 -1.96 2.86 5.50
C VAL A 162 -1.88 2.24 6.89
N VAL A 163 -3.03 1.91 7.47
CA VAL A 163 -3.14 1.32 8.80
C VAL A 163 -3.37 -0.18 8.71
N ASP A 164 -4.26 -0.61 7.83
CA ASP A 164 -4.38 -2.02 7.48
C ASP A 164 -4.39 -2.20 5.96
N ALA A 165 -3.41 -2.95 5.46
CA ALA A 165 -3.30 -3.26 4.04
C ALA A 165 -4.22 -4.41 3.61
N HIS A 166 -4.83 -5.15 4.55
CA HIS A 166 -5.64 -6.34 4.28
C HIS A 166 -6.86 -6.43 5.20
N PRO A 167 -7.79 -5.47 5.17
CA PRO A 167 -8.94 -5.44 6.09
C PRO A 167 -9.96 -6.49 5.72
N GLY A 168 -9.75 -7.59 5.21
CA GLY A 168 -10.61 -8.72 4.91
C GLY A 168 -12.02 -8.40 4.37
N ARG A 169 -12.61 -7.27 4.73
CA ARG A 169 -13.95 -6.81 4.30
C ARG A 169 -14.12 -5.30 4.41
N ARG A 170 -15.22 -4.81 3.85
CA ARG A 170 -15.69 -3.43 4.07
C ARG A 170 -16.24 -3.30 5.49
N HIS A 171 -15.76 -2.30 6.24
CA HIS A 171 -16.25 -1.98 7.57
C HIS A 171 -17.62 -1.32 7.52
N ARG A 172 -18.42 -1.53 8.56
CA ARG A 172 -19.63 -0.72 8.79
C ARG A 172 -19.18 0.69 9.19
N ARG A 173 -19.78 1.70 8.57
CA ARG A 173 -19.51 3.10 8.91
C ARG A 173 -20.06 3.42 10.29
N ARG A 174 -19.38 4.33 10.99
CA ARG A 174 -19.76 4.81 12.33
C ARG A 174 -19.88 3.68 13.37
N ASP A 175 -19.12 2.60 13.15
CA ASP A 175 -19.07 1.50 14.11
C ASP A 175 -17.98 1.78 15.14
N PRO A 176 -18.33 2.01 16.42
CA PRO A 176 -17.34 2.35 17.44
C PRO A 176 -16.24 1.29 17.59
N GLN A 177 -16.60 -0.01 17.47
CA GLN A 177 -15.63 -1.10 17.60
C GLN A 177 -14.59 -1.07 16.49
N VAL A 178 -15.01 -0.74 15.25
CA VAL A 178 -14.11 -0.58 14.12
C VAL A 178 -13.15 0.60 14.35
N LEU A 179 -13.67 1.74 14.81
CA LEU A 179 -12.87 2.94 15.05
C LEU A 179 -11.84 2.74 16.18
N GLU A 180 -12.25 2.10 17.28
CA GLU A 180 -11.35 1.73 18.39
C GLU A 180 -10.27 0.75 17.92
N TRP A 181 -10.64 -0.26 17.14
CA TRP A 181 -9.68 -1.22 16.58
C TRP A 181 -8.67 -0.55 15.64
N LEU A 182 -9.10 0.33 14.73
CA LEU A 182 -8.21 1.09 13.86
C LEU A 182 -7.27 2.00 14.65
N ALA A 183 -7.76 2.64 15.70
CA ALA A 183 -6.95 3.47 16.59
C ALA A 183 -5.87 2.64 17.30
N ALA A 184 -6.23 1.48 17.84
CA ALA A 184 -5.27 0.55 18.47
C ALA A 184 -4.23 0.05 17.45
N LEU A 185 -4.68 -0.36 16.25
CA LEU A 185 -3.80 -0.86 15.20
C LEU A 185 -2.80 0.20 14.71
N SER A 186 -3.22 1.46 14.64
CA SER A 186 -2.36 2.57 14.18
C SER A 186 -1.21 2.89 15.16
N GLN A 187 -1.37 2.55 16.44
CA GLN A 187 -0.37 2.81 17.48
C GLN A 187 0.47 1.58 17.82
N ALA A 188 0.04 0.39 17.39
CA ALA A 188 0.72 -0.84 17.67
C ALA A 188 2.02 -1.00 16.85
N ASP A 189 3.05 -1.55 17.51
CA ASP A 189 4.23 -2.04 16.80
C ASP A 189 3.89 -3.31 15.98
N ARG A 190 4.86 -3.84 15.23
CA ARG A 190 4.64 -5.03 14.38
C ARG A 190 4.14 -6.25 15.14
N ALA A 191 4.62 -6.46 16.37
CA ALA A 191 4.20 -7.58 17.20
C ALA A 191 2.77 -7.37 17.72
N GLY A 192 2.46 -6.18 18.20
CA GLY A 192 1.13 -5.79 18.63
C GLY A 192 0.09 -5.87 17.52
N GLN A 193 0.45 -5.49 16.29
CA GLN A 193 -0.43 -5.62 15.12
C GLN A 193 -0.76 -7.08 14.80
N ALA A 194 0.22 -7.98 14.88
CA ALA A 194 -0.01 -9.41 14.67
C ALA A 194 -0.97 -9.97 15.74
N LEU A 195 -0.80 -9.59 16.99
CA LEU A 195 -1.67 -10.01 18.10
C LEU A 195 -3.11 -9.47 17.94
N LEU A 196 -3.28 -8.20 17.58
CA LEU A 196 -4.60 -7.61 17.33
C LEU A 196 -5.34 -8.34 16.20
N ARG A 197 -4.65 -8.69 15.11
CA ARG A 197 -5.24 -9.44 13.99
C ARG A 197 -5.60 -10.87 14.34
N LEU A 198 -4.83 -11.54 15.17
CA LEU A 198 -5.18 -12.88 15.68
C LEU A 198 -6.44 -12.82 16.53
N GLY A 199 -6.55 -11.87 17.45
CA GLY A 199 -7.76 -11.66 18.26
C GLY A 199 -9.01 -11.34 17.44
N GLU A 200 -8.89 -10.57 16.36
CA GLU A 200 -10.00 -10.31 15.44
C GLU A 200 -10.45 -11.58 14.69
N ASN A 201 -9.52 -12.41 14.25
CA ASN A 201 -9.85 -13.68 13.58
C ASN A 201 -10.57 -14.65 14.53
N ASP A 202 -10.16 -14.73 15.79
CA ASP A 202 -10.83 -15.55 16.81
C ASP A 202 -12.25 -15.06 17.10
N GLN A 203 -12.46 -13.73 17.21
CA GLN A 203 -13.80 -13.16 17.36
C GLN A 203 -14.69 -13.37 16.14
N ARG A 204 -14.12 -13.30 14.92
CA ARG A 204 -14.87 -13.59 13.69
C ARG A 204 -15.27 -15.06 13.60
N ALA A 205 -14.38 -15.98 13.98
CA ALA A 205 -14.68 -17.41 14.05
C ALA A 205 -15.79 -17.69 15.07
N ALA A 206 -15.75 -17.06 16.25
CA ALA A 206 -16.79 -17.17 17.27
C ALA A 206 -18.16 -16.65 16.79
N ASN A 207 -18.18 -15.50 16.10
CA ASN A 207 -19.43 -14.91 15.59
C ASN A 207 -19.99 -15.64 14.35
N ALA A 208 -19.23 -16.49 13.68
CA ALA A 208 -19.70 -17.30 12.55
C ALA A 208 -20.38 -18.61 12.99
N ILE A 209 -20.30 -18.95 14.29
CA ILE A 209 -20.87 -20.18 14.87
C ILE A 209 -22.23 -19.89 15.55
N VAL A 210 -22.65 -18.64 15.65
CA VAL A 210 -23.96 -18.20 16.15
C VAL A 210 -24.86 -17.82 14.97
#